data_96981a7ab9a057935e8fefe4f54f108d
#
_entry.id   96981a7ab9a057935e8fefe4f54f108d
#
_cell.length_a   1.000
_cell.length_b   1.000
_cell.length_c   1.000
_cell.angle_alpha   90.00
_cell.angle_beta   90.00
_cell.angle_gamma   90.00
#
_symmetry.space_group_name_H-M   'P 1'
#
loop_
_entity.id
_entity.type
_entity.pdbx_description
1 polymer ?
#
loop_
_entity_poly.entity_id
_entity_poly.type
_entity_poly.pdbx_seq_one_letter_code
_entity_poly.pdbx_strand_id
1 'polypeptide(L)'
;MDDKEFEAVLSLPAQRRYAYLLKRVVDWERIWSLGTEEGWALSSDDEGHELVPVWPHQRFAAACAEDSWGGYEPRAIDLSVWLERWIPGMQRDQRMVGAFPTPGGQSVRVSPEYFENDLKEELTLYE
;
A
#
# COMPACT_ATOMS: atom_id res chain seq x y z
N MET A 1 17.17 -0.81 4.38
CA MET A 1 17.04 0.14 3.24
C MET A 1 17.83 1.38 3.55
N ASP A 2 18.74 1.78 2.63
CA ASP A 2 19.52 3.00 2.81
C ASP A 2 18.81 4.22 2.23
N ASP A 3 19.34 5.41 2.53
CA ASP A 3 18.72 6.67 2.10
C ASP A 3 18.69 6.81 0.58
N LYS A 4 19.70 6.29 -0.10
CA LYS A 4 19.82 6.38 -1.55
C LYS A 4 18.72 5.56 -2.24
N GLU A 5 18.49 4.33 -1.78
CA GLU A 5 17.41 3.49 -2.31
C GLU A 5 16.06 4.12 -2.02
N PHE A 6 15.85 4.60 -0.80
CA PHE A 6 14.61 5.24 -0.39
C PHE A 6 14.26 6.42 -1.31
N GLU A 7 15.20 7.32 -1.52
CA GLU A 7 14.97 8.49 -2.38
C GLU A 7 14.78 8.11 -3.84
N ALA A 8 15.53 7.13 -4.32
CA ALA A 8 15.41 6.67 -5.71
C ALA A 8 14.01 6.09 -5.97
N VAL A 9 13.50 5.31 -5.04
CA VAL A 9 12.16 4.70 -5.18
C VAL A 9 11.08 5.77 -5.14
N LEU A 10 11.18 6.74 -4.25
CA LEU A 10 10.20 7.84 -4.18
C LEU A 10 10.18 8.66 -5.47
N SER A 11 11.28 8.68 -6.20
CA SER A 11 11.39 9.45 -7.46
C SER A 11 10.90 8.67 -8.68
N LEU A 12 10.55 7.39 -8.52
CA LEU A 12 10.07 6.59 -9.64
C LEU A 12 8.71 7.10 -10.12
N PRO A 13 8.43 6.99 -11.43
CA PRO A 13 7.07 7.20 -11.92
C PRO A 13 6.08 6.26 -11.24
N ALA A 14 4.82 6.68 -11.15
CA ALA A 14 3.79 5.94 -10.43
C ALA A 14 3.70 4.46 -10.82
N GLN A 15 3.78 4.17 -12.13
CA GLN A 15 3.70 2.78 -12.61
C GLN A 15 4.88 1.94 -12.13
N ARG A 16 6.06 2.52 -12.05
CA ARG A 16 7.24 1.81 -11.56
C ARG A 16 7.21 1.65 -10.05
N ARG A 17 6.67 2.64 -9.34
CA ARG A 17 6.46 2.48 -7.90
C ARG A 17 5.48 1.36 -7.62
N TYR A 18 4.43 1.25 -8.42
CA TYR A 18 3.46 0.17 -8.29
C TYR A 18 4.11 -1.21 -8.51
N ALA A 19 4.92 -1.34 -9.56
CA ALA A 19 5.64 -2.59 -9.83
C ALA A 19 6.61 -2.93 -8.68
N TYR A 20 7.29 -1.94 -8.14
CA TYR A 20 8.18 -2.12 -6.99
C TYR A 20 7.39 -2.60 -5.77
N LEU A 21 6.21 -2.00 -5.53
CA LEU A 21 5.34 -2.41 -4.43
C LEU A 21 4.99 -3.90 -4.52
N LEU A 22 4.50 -4.34 -5.67
CA LEU A 22 4.11 -5.74 -5.87
C LEU A 22 5.26 -6.69 -5.60
N LYS A 23 6.42 -6.38 -6.16
CA LYS A 23 7.61 -7.23 -6.04
C LYS A 23 8.07 -7.34 -4.59
N ARG A 24 8.13 -6.22 -3.88
CA ARG A 24 8.62 -6.21 -2.50
C ARG A 24 7.63 -6.81 -1.51
N VAL A 25 6.34 -6.58 -1.71
CA VAL A 25 5.30 -7.19 -0.87
C VAL A 25 5.38 -8.71 -0.95
N VAL A 26 5.53 -9.25 -2.14
CA VAL A 26 5.66 -10.69 -2.34
C VAL A 26 6.98 -11.21 -1.77
N ASP A 27 8.07 -10.48 -2.02
CA ASP A 27 9.42 -10.86 -1.58
C ASP A 27 9.51 -10.93 -0.05
N TRP A 28 8.92 -9.95 0.64
CA TRP A 28 8.98 -9.87 2.11
C TRP A 28 7.76 -10.48 2.80
N GLU A 29 6.76 -10.92 2.05
CA GLU A 29 5.53 -11.54 2.55
C GLU A 29 4.76 -10.65 3.53
N ARG A 30 4.83 -9.34 3.32
CA ARG A 30 4.08 -8.38 4.14
C ARG A 30 3.85 -7.09 3.37
N ILE A 31 2.77 -6.40 3.76
CA ILE A 31 2.42 -5.10 3.23
C ILE A 31 2.25 -4.15 4.41
N TRP A 32 2.55 -2.87 4.19
CA TRP A 32 2.49 -1.87 5.25
C TRP A 32 1.37 -0.89 5.01
N SER A 33 0.71 -0.47 6.08
CA SER A 33 -0.24 0.63 6.06
C SER A 33 0.01 1.51 7.27
N LEU A 34 -0.87 2.46 7.53
CA LEU A 34 -0.79 3.34 8.69
C LEU A 34 -2.01 3.11 9.56
N GLY A 35 -1.82 3.07 10.87
CA GLY A 35 -2.91 2.84 11.79
C GLY A 35 -2.70 3.47 13.15
N THR A 36 -3.77 3.55 13.91
CA THR A 36 -3.77 3.97 15.32
C THR A 36 -4.55 2.91 16.10
N GLU A 37 -4.67 3.10 17.41
CA GLU A 37 -5.51 2.23 18.23
C GLU A 37 -6.98 2.31 17.84
N GLU A 38 -7.39 3.39 17.18
CA GLU A 38 -8.78 3.61 16.77
C GLU A 38 -9.09 3.07 15.38
N GLY A 39 -8.09 2.75 14.58
CA GLY A 39 -8.32 2.21 13.25
C GLY A 39 -7.21 2.53 12.27
N TRP A 40 -7.52 2.31 11.00
CA TRP A 40 -6.56 2.43 9.89
C TRP A 40 -6.76 3.74 9.14
N ALA A 41 -5.68 4.23 8.53
CA ALA A 41 -5.72 5.42 7.69
C ALA A 41 -6.54 5.15 6.43
N LEU A 42 -7.31 6.15 6.02
CA LEU A 42 -8.05 6.12 4.77
C LEU A 42 -7.88 7.47 4.07
N SER A 43 -7.91 7.44 2.75
CA SER A 43 -7.99 8.66 1.96
C SER A 43 -9.20 8.55 1.04
N SER A 44 -9.49 9.60 0.28
CA SER A 44 -10.61 9.60 -0.64
C SER A 44 -10.13 10.05 -2.02
N ASP A 45 -10.76 9.50 -3.06
CA ASP A 45 -10.53 10.00 -4.41
C ASP A 45 -11.60 11.02 -4.80
N ASP A 46 -11.50 11.57 -6.01
CA ASP A 46 -12.45 12.58 -6.50
C ASP A 46 -13.84 12.03 -6.76
N GLU A 47 -13.97 10.70 -6.83
CA GLU A 47 -15.24 10.03 -7.07
C GLU A 47 -15.93 9.57 -5.79
N GLY A 48 -15.34 9.89 -4.64
CA GLY A 48 -15.93 9.56 -3.35
C GLY A 48 -15.58 8.18 -2.82
N HIS A 49 -14.66 7.46 -3.47
CA HIS A 49 -14.20 6.17 -2.98
C HIS A 49 -13.22 6.35 -1.83
N GLU A 50 -13.33 5.50 -0.82
CA GLU A 50 -12.31 5.42 0.22
C GLU A 50 -11.16 4.54 -0.26
N LEU A 51 -9.93 4.97 0.01
CA LEU A 51 -8.72 4.26 -0.38
C LEU A 51 -7.96 3.83 0.86
N VAL A 52 -7.51 2.56 0.86
CA VAL A 52 -6.61 2.04 1.89
C VAL A 52 -5.18 2.26 1.39
N PRO A 53 -4.39 3.14 2.01
CA PRO A 53 -3.02 3.38 1.55
C PRO A 53 -2.10 2.22 1.95
N VAL A 54 -1.24 1.80 1.03
CA VAL A 54 -0.31 0.70 1.29
C VAL A 54 1.07 1.00 0.73
N TRP A 55 2.09 0.43 1.37
CA TRP A 55 3.49 0.61 1.04
C TRP A 55 4.24 -0.71 1.19
N PRO A 56 5.40 -0.85 0.51
CA PRO A 56 6.17 -2.09 0.61
C PRO A 56 7.09 -2.15 1.83
N HIS A 57 7.34 -1.02 2.48
CA HIS A 57 8.28 -0.97 3.60
C HIS A 57 7.85 0.10 4.60
N GLN A 58 8.18 -0.15 5.86
CA GLN A 58 7.90 0.74 6.98
C GLN A 58 8.32 2.19 6.72
N ARG A 59 9.49 2.37 6.14
CA ARG A 59 10.06 3.71 5.93
C ARG A 59 9.21 4.57 4.99
N PHE A 60 8.64 3.98 3.95
CA PHE A 60 7.77 4.72 3.02
C PHE A 60 6.46 5.12 3.71
N ALA A 61 5.90 4.22 4.51
CA ALA A 61 4.69 4.53 5.26
C ALA A 61 4.94 5.66 6.27
N ALA A 62 6.06 5.58 6.99
CA ALA A 62 6.43 6.59 7.98
C ALA A 62 6.59 7.97 7.34
N ALA A 63 7.14 8.04 6.14
CA ALA A 63 7.32 9.30 5.42
C ALA A 63 5.99 9.98 5.09
N CYS A 64 4.90 9.22 5.00
CA CYS A 64 3.57 9.75 4.71
C CYS A 64 2.72 9.98 5.96
N ALA A 65 3.26 9.68 7.15
CA ALA A 65 2.56 9.88 8.41
C ALA A 65 2.65 11.34 8.86
N GLU A 66 2.08 12.23 8.03
CA GLU A 66 2.09 13.67 8.26
C GLU A 66 0.73 14.26 7.84
N ASP A 67 0.49 15.53 8.14
CA ASP A 67 -0.76 16.23 7.84
C ASP A 67 -1.97 15.45 8.37
N SER A 68 -2.90 15.05 7.52
CA SER A 68 -4.10 14.33 7.94
C SER A 68 -3.80 12.95 8.53
N TRP A 69 -2.61 12.40 8.28
CA TRP A 69 -2.17 11.13 8.85
C TRP A 69 -1.14 11.31 9.98
N GLY A 70 -0.99 12.53 10.48
CA GLY A 70 -0.16 12.79 11.64
C GLY A 70 -0.69 12.02 12.85
N GLY A 71 0.20 11.36 13.58
CA GLY A 71 -0.19 10.53 14.71
C GLY A 71 -0.46 9.07 14.37
N TYR A 72 -0.56 8.73 13.08
CA TYR A 72 -0.65 7.34 12.65
C TYR A 72 0.74 6.72 12.61
N GLU A 73 0.80 5.41 12.79
CA GLU A 73 2.05 4.65 12.79
C GLU A 73 2.06 3.58 11.71
N PRO A 74 3.23 3.30 11.13
CA PRO A 74 3.35 2.16 10.20
C PRO A 74 3.01 0.85 10.90
N ARG A 75 2.18 0.05 10.24
CA ARG A 75 1.79 -1.27 10.75
C ARG A 75 1.91 -2.29 9.64
N ALA A 76 2.57 -3.40 9.95
CA ALA A 76 2.76 -4.50 9.01
C ALA A 76 1.53 -5.39 9.01
N ILE A 77 1.18 -5.87 7.82
CA ILE A 77 0.11 -6.84 7.62
C ILE A 77 0.73 -8.00 6.84
N ASP A 78 0.63 -9.21 7.39
CA ASP A 78 1.14 -10.39 6.68
C ASP A 78 0.41 -10.52 5.33
N LEU A 79 1.14 -10.94 4.30
CA LEU A 79 0.56 -11.08 2.96
C LEU A 79 -0.63 -12.03 2.96
N SER A 80 -0.55 -13.15 3.70
CA SER A 80 -1.65 -14.09 3.80
C SER A 80 -2.90 -13.45 4.41
N VAL A 81 -2.73 -12.64 5.44
CA VAL A 81 -3.84 -11.92 6.08
C VAL A 81 -4.43 -10.89 5.11
N TRP A 82 -3.57 -10.19 4.38
CA TRP A 82 -4.01 -9.23 3.37
C TRP A 82 -4.91 -9.89 2.33
N LEU A 83 -4.45 -11.01 1.77
CA LEU A 83 -5.19 -11.73 0.73
C LEU A 83 -6.46 -12.38 1.24
N GLU A 84 -6.45 -12.94 2.46
CA GLU A 84 -7.57 -13.70 3.00
C GLU A 84 -8.62 -12.85 3.69
N ARG A 85 -8.23 -11.70 4.25
CA ARG A 85 -9.13 -10.88 5.06
C ARG A 85 -9.32 -9.46 4.52
N TRP A 86 -8.23 -8.78 4.17
CA TRP A 86 -8.31 -7.39 3.74
C TRP A 86 -8.95 -7.25 2.36
N ILE A 87 -8.51 -8.07 1.41
CA ILE A 87 -9.06 -8.00 0.05
C ILE A 87 -10.58 -8.24 0.07
N PRO A 88 -11.09 -9.36 0.66
CA PRO A 88 -12.54 -9.55 0.72
C PRO A 88 -13.26 -8.46 1.50
N GLY A 89 -12.66 -7.94 2.57
CA GLY A 89 -13.25 -6.86 3.36
C GLY A 89 -13.41 -5.58 2.56
N MET A 90 -12.38 -5.22 1.78
CA MET A 90 -12.46 -4.05 0.91
C MET A 90 -13.50 -4.21 -0.18
N GLN A 91 -13.62 -5.41 -0.74
CA GLN A 91 -14.64 -5.71 -1.75
C GLN A 91 -16.04 -5.51 -1.16
N ARG A 92 -16.28 -6.04 0.03
CA ARG A 92 -17.56 -5.91 0.72
C ARG A 92 -17.88 -4.45 1.03
N ASP A 93 -16.88 -3.69 1.48
CA ASP A 93 -17.06 -2.30 1.90
C ASP A 93 -16.91 -1.31 0.74
N GLN A 94 -16.67 -1.80 -0.48
CA GLN A 94 -16.51 -1.00 -1.69
C GLN A 94 -15.36 0.00 -1.59
N ARG A 95 -14.27 -0.42 -0.95
CA ARG A 95 -13.04 0.38 -0.83
C ARG A 95 -12.05 -0.03 -1.91
N MET A 96 -11.18 0.92 -2.26
CA MET A 96 -10.12 0.72 -3.23
C MET A 96 -8.76 0.68 -2.53
N VAL A 97 -7.75 0.21 -3.23
CA VAL A 97 -6.37 0.25 -2.74
C VAL A 97 -5.73 1.54 -3.23
N GLY A 98 -5.13 2.30 -2.31
CA GLY A 98 -4.29 3.46 -2.64
C GLY A 98 -2.84 3.00 -2.65
N ALA A 99 -2.35 2.58 -3.82
CA ALA A 99 -1.04 1.98 -3.92
C ALA A 99 0.06 3.03 -3.88
N PHE A 100 0.94 2.89 -2.92
CA PHE A 100 2.21 3.60 -2.77
C PHE A 100 2.10 5.12 -2.93
N PRO A 101 1.34 5.81 -2.07
CA PRO A 101 1.38 7.27 -2.06
C PRO A 101 2.76 7.77 -1.65
N THR A 102 3.17 8.91 -2.21
CA THR A 102 4.40 9.60 -1.81
C THR A 102 4.03 10.81 -0.96
N PRO A 103 4.98 11.34 -0.14
CA PRO A 103 4.70 12.55 0.63
C PRO A 103 4.26 13.69 -0.29
N GLY A 104 3.08 14.25 -0.03
CA GLY A 104 2.50 15.32 -0.85
C GLY A 104 2.04 14.90 -2.23
N GLY A 105 2.15 13.60 -2.59
CA GLY A 105 1.76 13.08 -3.88
C GLY A 105 0.51 12.23 -3.81
N GLN A 106 0.13 11.69 -4.96
CA GLN A 106 -1.05 10.85 -5.08
C GLN A 106 -0.67 9.38 -5.19
N SER A 107 -1.57 8.51 -4.74
CA SER A 107 -1.42 7.07 -4.89
C SER A 107 -1.99 6.61 -6.24
N VAL A 108 -1.62 5.39 -6.65
CA VAL A 108 -2.27 4.71 -7.76
C VAL A 108 -3.52 4.03 -7.20
N ARG A 109 -4.69 4.39 -7.73
CA ARG A 109 -5.95 3.77 -7.31
C ARG A 109 -6.12 2.44 -8.05
N VAL A 110 -6.31 1.37 -7.29
CA VAL A 110 -6.43 0.01 -7.82
C VAL A 110 -7.59 -0.69 -7.12
N SER A 111 -8.41 -1.42 -7.88
CA SER A 111 -9.46 -2.22 -7.25
C SER A 111 -8.83 -3.37 -6.45
N PRO A 112 -9.49 -3.86 -5.39
CA PRO A 112 -8.98 -5.00 -4.64
C PRO A 112 -8.76 -6.24 -5.53
N GLU A 113 -9.65 -6.50 -6.47
CA GLU A 113 -9.54 -7.65 -7.38
C GLU A 113 -8.32 -7.53 -8.28
N TYR A 114 -8.09 -6.35 -8.84
CA TYR A 114 -6.97 -6.11 -9.73
C TYR A 114 -5.64 -6.26 -8.97
N PHE A 115 -5.59 -5.66 -7.77
CA PHE A 115 -4.41 -5.74 -6.92
C PHE A 115 -4.12 -7.19 -6.50
N GLU A 116 -5.17 -7.93 -6.13
CA GLU A 116 -5.03 -9.34 -5.78
C GLU A 116 -4.45 -10.14 -6.94
N ASN A 117 -4.97 -9.94 -8.16
CA ASN A 117 -4.47 -10.64 -9.34
C ASN A 117 -3.02 -10.31 -9.61
N ASP A 118 -2.63 -9.04 -9.48
CA ASP A 118 -1.23 -8.63 -9.69
C ASP A 118 -0.31 -9.26 -8.65
N LEU A 119 -0.73 -9.33 -7.39
CA LEU A 119 0.05 -9.99 -6.35
C LEU A 119 0.21 -11.49 -6.63
N LYS A 120 -0.86 -12.14 -7.08
CA LYS A 120 -0.81 -13.57 -7.41
C LYS A 120 0.09 -13.85 -8.60
N GLU A 121 0.10 -12.98 -9.59
CA GLU A 121 1.03 -13.10 -10.71
C GLU A 121 2.49 -12.99 -10.25
N GLU A 122 2.77 -12.02 -9.36
CA GLU A 122 4.12 -11.91 -8.78
C GLU A 122 4.51 -13.16 -8.00
N LEU A 123 3.56 -13.74 -7.24
CA LEU A 123 3.83 -14.96 -6.48
C LEU A 123 4.23 -16.11 -7.38
N THR A 124 3.66 -16.22 -8.59
CA THR A 124 4.01 -17.30 -9.52
C THR A 124 5.44 -17.20 -10.00
N LEU A 125 6.06 -16.03 -9.99
CA LEU A 125 7.44 -15.85 -10.39
C LEU A 125 8.44 -16.44 -9.40
N TYR A 126 7.99 -16.77 -8.20
CA TYR A 126 8.82 -17.36 -7.16
C TYR A 126 8.68 -18.88 -7.07
N GLU A 127 7.81 -19.48 -7.89
CA GLU A 127 7.58 -20.91 -7.87
C GLU A 127 8.43 -21.68 -8.87
#